data_bbcf43857219a06e15f7762f45f288a0
#
_entry.id   bbcf43857219a06e15f7762f45f288a0
#
_cell.length_a   1.000
_cell.length_b   1.000
_cell.length_c   1.000
_cell.angle_alpha   90.00
_cell.angle_beta   90.00
_cell.angle_gamma   90.00
#
_symmetry.space_group_name_H-M   'P 1'
#
loop_
_entity.id
_entity.type
_entity.pdbx_description
1 polymer ?
#
loop_
_entity_poly.entity_id
_entity_poly.type
_entity_poly.pdbx_seq_one_letter_code
_entity_poly.pdbx_strand_id
1 'polypeptide(L)'
;MISLLSSLSPAPLCVRGNCEAEVDQMVLPFPVLAEYGVTFSGGRAVYFTHGHRPVPPLQNGDILLCGHTHVPKAEIKENYLYLNCGSVSLPKENSPHSYMLLDKDAVWKDLDGNIFLRYTL
;
A
#
# COMPACT_ATOMS: atom_id res chain seq x y z
N MET A 1 -1.53 4.44 17.89
CA MET A 1 -1.39 4.55 16.42
C MET A 1 -1.50 6.00 15.93
N ILE A 2 -2.55 6.73 16.31
CA ILE A 2 -2.75 8.13 15.88
C ILE A 2 -1.61 9.04 16.29
N SER A 3 -1.13 8.96 17.53
CA SER A 3 -0.02 9.79 18.00
C SER A 3 1.28 9.49 17.25
N LEU A 4 1.53 8.22 16.93
CA LEU A 4 2.68 7.82 16.12
C LEU A 4 2.59 8.40 14.70
N LEU A 5 1.44 8.26 14.04
CA LEU A 5 1.23 8.79 12.69
C LEU A 5 1.34 10.31 12.66
N SER A 6 0.82 10.99 13.70
CA SER A 6 0.86 12.45 13.78
C SER A 6 2.29 12.99 13.92
N SER A 7 3.24 12.18 14.38
CA SER A 7 4.64 12.60 14.57
C SER A 7 5.50 12.41 13.32
N LEU A 8 4.97 11.80 12.25
CA LEU A 8 5.75 11.52 11.05
C LEU A 8 6.07 12.80 10.27
N SER A 9 7.32 12.91 9.80
CA SER A 9 7.77 14.03 8.99
C SER A 9 8.74 13.49 7.90
N PRO A 10 8.49 13.75 6.60
CA PRO A 10 7.29 14.42 6.07
C PRO A 10 6.02 13.62 6.30
N ALA A 11 4.86 14.28 6.16
CA ALA A 11 3.58 13.61 6.33
C ALA A 11 3.40 12.50 5.29
N PRO A 12 2.81 11.34 5.67
CA PRO A 12 2.58 10.26 4.73
C PRO A 12 1.46 10.59 3.73
N LEU A 13 1.49 9.95 2.57
CA LEU A 13 0.37 9.94 1.64
C LEU A 13 -0.52 8.74 1.98
N CYS A 14 -1.79 9.00 2.20
CA CYS A 14 -2.74 7.96 2.60
C CYS A 14 -3.91 7.89 1.66
N VAL A 15 -4.45 6.68 1.48
CA VAL A 15 -5.74 6.48 0.86
C VAL A 15 -6.71 5.87 1.87
N ARG A 16 -8.00 6.09 1.62
CA ARG A 16 -9.05 5.62 2.50
C ARG A 16 -9.24 4.11 2.36
N GLY A 17 -9.25 3.39 3.50
CA GLY A 17 -9.75 2.03 3.56
C GLY A 17 -11.27 2.01 3.60
N ASN A 18 -11.85 0.82 3.64
CA ASN A 18 -13.30 0.68 3.69
C ASN A 18 -13.88 0.92 5.09
N CYS A 19 -13.03 1.09 6.09
CA CYS A 19 -13.44 1.32 7.49
C CYS A 19 -13.12 2.71 8.01
N GLU A 20 -12.41 3.54 7.27
CA GLU A 20 -12.07 4.90 7.69
C GLU A 20 -13.29 5.81 7.62
N ALA A 21 -13.38 6.74 8.56
CA ALA A 21 -14.47 7.71 8.68
C ALA A 21 -13.93 9.12 8.77
N GLU A 22 -14.83 10.11 8.67
CA GLU A 22 -14.46 11.52 8.76
C GLU A 22 -13.76 11.86 10.09
N VAL A 23 -14.07 11.14 11.16
CA VAL A 23 -13.43 11.35 12.46
C VAL A 23 -11.92 11.08 12.39
N ASP A 24 -11.48 10.14 11.57
CA ASP A 24 -10.06 9.86 11.39
C ASP A 24 -9.36 11.04 10.72
N GLN A 25 -10.01 11.67 9.77
CA GLN A 25 -9.48 12.86 9.12
C GLN A 25 -9.39 14.04 10.11
N MET A 26 -10.32 14.14 11.04
CA MET A 26 -10.35 15.22 12.01
C MET A 26 -9.20 15.16 13.02
N VAL A 27 -8.68 13.96 13.31
CA VAL A 27 -7.62 13.77 14.32
C VAL A 27 -6.23 13.60 13.73
N LEU A 28 -6.11 13.34 12.43
CA LEU A 28 -4.83 13.17 11.76
C LEU A 28 -4.42 14.47 11.04
N PRO A 29 -3.13 14.85 11.10
CA PRO A 29 -2.65 16.09 10.47
C PRO A 29 -2.37 15.96 8.95
N PHE A 30 -2.82 14.88 8.31
CA PHE A 30 -2.64 14.64 6.88
C PHE A 30 -3.89 13.99 6.30
N PRO A 31 -4.12 14.10 4.96
CA PRO A 31 -5.33 13.55 4.34
C PRO A 31 -5.40 12.03 4.40
N VAL A 32 -6.57 11.48 4.72
CA VAL A 32 -6.84 10.04 4.76
C VAL A 32 -8.14 9.65 4.02
N LEU A 33 -8.84 10.60 3.40
CA LEU A 33 -10.14 10.35 2.75
C LEU A 33 -10.04 10.14 1.24
N ALA A 34 -8.87 10.26 0.63
CA ALA A 34 -8.70 10.02 -0.80
C ALA A 34 -8.94 8.54 -1.12
N GLU A 35 -9.68 8.29 -2.21
CA GLU A 35 -9.95 6.91 -2.67
C GLU A 35 -8.74 6.34 -3.42
N TYR A 36 -8.00 7.17 -4.13
CA TYR A 36 -6.86 6.79 -4.96
C TYR A 36 -5.72 7.79 -4.76
N GLY A 37 -4.50 7.30 -4.88
CA GLY A 37 -3.31 8.13 -4.94
C GLY A 37 -2.41 7.68 -6.07
N VAL A 38 -1.49 8.55 -6.49
CA VAL A 38 -0.51 8.21 -7.50
C VAL A 38 0.84 8.80 -7.11
N THR A 39 1.89 8.03 -7.34
CA THR A 39 3.26 8.48 -7.18
C THR A 39 4.11 7.83 -8.27
N PHE A 40 5.41 8.11 -8.28
CA PHE A 40 6.30 7.56 -9.29
C PHE A 40 7.50 6.92 -8.61
N SER A 41 7.91 5.77 -9.14
CA SER A 41 9.07 5.04 -8.67
C SER A 41 9.79 4.42 -9.85
N GLY A 42 11.09 4.75 -10.03
CA GLY A 42 11.89 4.22 -11.12
C GLY A 42 11.33 4.51 -12.50
N GLY A 43 10.68 5.66 -12.69
CA GLY A 43 10.06 6.03 -13.96
C GLY A 43 8.71 5.38 -14.21
N ARG A 44 8.17 4.62 -13.26
CA ARG A 44 6.85 3.99 -13.38
C ARG A 44 5.83 4.74 -12.54
N ALA A 45 4.61 4.84 -13.06
CA ALA A 45 3.49 5.34 -12.27
C ALA A 45 3.04 4.24 -11.29
N VAL A 46 2.90 4.62 -10.03
CA VAL A 46 2.41 3.74 -8.97
C VAL A 46 1.09 4.29 -8.49
N TYR A 47 0.01 3.62 -8.85
CA TYR A 47 -1.32 3.93 -8.35
C TYR A 47 -1.55 3.14 -7.09
N PHE A 48 -2.03 3.79 -6.03
CA PHE A 48 -2.33 3.09 -4.79
C PHE A 48 -3.75 3.38 -4.33
N THR A 49 -4.40 2.33 -3.86
CA THR A 49 -5.77 2.36 -3.36
C THR A 49 -5.93 1.24 -2.35
N HIS A 50 -6.98 1.29 -1.54
CA HIS A 50 -7.19 0.22 -0.58
C HIS A 50 -7.45 -1.12 -1.27
N GLY A 51 -8.22 -1.13 -2.35
CA GLY A 51 -8.54 -2.34 -3.10
C GLY A 51 -10.00 -2.73 -3.07
N HIS A 52 -10.85 -1.98 -2.37
CA HIS A 52 -12.30 -2.21 -2.32
C HIS A 52 -13.06 -1.44 -3.40
N ARG A 53 -12.38 -0.60 -4.17
CA ARG A 53 -12.93 0.20 -5.26
C ARG A 53 -12.48 -0.34 -6.61
N PRO A 54 -13.16 0.02 -7.71
CA PRO A 54 -12.74 -0.41 -9.04
C PRO A 54 -11.31 0.01 -9.37
N VAL A 55 -10.64 -0.82 -10.16
CA VAL A 55 -9.27 -0.54 -10.61
C VAL A 55 -9.30 0.67 -11.55
N PRO A 56 -8.42 1.67 -11.35
CA PRO A 56 -8.33 2.80 -12.28
C PRO A 56 -7.77 2.35 -13.63
N PRO A 57 -7.94 3.13 -14.70
CA PRO A 57 -7.36 2.79 -16.01
C PRO A 57 -5.83 2.84 -15.92
N LEU A 58 -5.18 1.70 -16.14
CA LEU A 58 -3.74 1.53 -16.06
C LEU A 58 -3.15 1.26 -17.43
N GLN A 59 -1.91 1.70 -17.63
CA GLN A 59 -1.14 1.48 -18.87
C GLN A 59 -0.08 0.41 -18.65
N ASN A 60 0.54 -0.03 -19.74
CA ASN A 60 1.64 -0.99 -19.68
C ASN A 60 2.76 -0.48 -18.76
N GLY A 61 3.18 -1.34 -17.86
CA GLY A 61 4.26 -1.04 -16.94
C GLY A 61 3.85 -0.29 -15.67
N ASP A 62 2.61 0.12 -15.56
CA ASP A 62 2.11 0.74 -14.33
C ASP A 62 2.05 -0.27 -13.19
N ILE A 63 2.12 0.24 -11.98
CA ILE A 63 2.00 -0.56 -10.77
C ILE A 63 0.71 -0.18 -10.05
N LEU A 64 -0.06 -1.17 -9.63
CA LEU A 64 -1.21 -0.98 -8.75
C LEU A 64 -0.87 -1.57 -7.38
N LEU A 65 -0.84 -0.71 -6.38
CA LEU A 65 -0.51 -1.08 -5.01
C LEU A 65 -1.78 -1.06 -4.16
N CYS A 66 -2.09 -2.19 -3.53
CA CYS A 66 -3.32 -2.38 -2.76
C CYS A 66 -3.07 -2.95 -1.37
N GLY A 67 -4.07 -2.84 -0.53
CA GLY A 67 -4.22 -3.57 0.72
C GLY A 67 -5.48 -4.42 0.68
N HIS A 68 -6.39 -4.20 1.61
CA HIS A 68 -7.74 -4.80 1.71
C HIS A 68 -7.77 -6.31 1.98
N THR A 69 -7.08 -7.13 1.18
CA THR A 69 -7.08 -8.58 1.36
C THR A 69 -6.24 -9.04 2.56
N HIS A 70 -5.33 -8.20 3.03
CA HIS A 70 -4.38 -8.50 4.11
C HIS A 70 -3.40 -9.63 3.76
N VAL A 71 -3.19 -9.90 2.47
CA VAL A 71 -2.30 -10.96 1.99
C VAL A 71 -1.23 -10.36 1.08
N PRO A 72 0.07 -10.50 1.43
CA PRO A 72 1.16 -10.03 0.57
C PRO A 72 1.13 -10.77 -0.77
N LYS A 73 1.27 -10.04 -1.87
CA LYS A 73 1.19 -10.65 -3.20
C LYS A 73 1.87 -9.79 -4.25
N ALA A 74 2.46 -10.45 -5.27
CA ALA A 74 2.90 -9.84 -6.50
C ALA A 74 2.34 -10.65 -7.67
N GLU A 75 1.66 -9.99 -8.59
CA GLU A 75 1.02 -10.67 -9.71
C GLU A 75 0.93 -9.74 -10.92
N ILE A 76 1.30 -10.24 -12.10
CA ILE A 76 1.07 -9.51 -13.35
C ILE A 76 -0.36 -9.76 -13.80
N LYS A 77 -1.13 -8.67 -13.93
CA LYS A 77 -2.52 -8.71 -14.40
C LYS A 77 -2.61 -7.93 -15.71
N GLU A 78 -3.16 -8.54 -16.75
CA GLU A 78 -3.27 -7.90 -18.06
C GLU A 78 -1.94 -7.29 -18.49
N ASN A 79 -1.76 -5.98 -18.25
CA ASN A 79 -0.58 -5.23 -18.65
C ASN A 79 0.07 -4.45 -17.50
N TYR A 80 -0.42 -4.61 -16.28
CA TYR A 80 0.13 -3.91 -15.12
C TYR A 80 0.55 -4.90 -14.03
N LEU A 81 1.37 -4.43 -13.09
CA LEU A 81 1.83 -5.21 -11.95
C LEU A 81 0.97 -4.90 -10.73
N TYR A 82 0.30 -5.92 -10.21
CA TYR A 82 -0.45 -5.84 -8.96
C TYR A 82 0.47 -6.20 -7.79
N LEU A 83 0.55 -5.31 -6.79
CA LEU A 83 1.27 -5.55 -5.56
C LEU A 83 0.34 -5.34 -4.37
N ASN A 84 0.42 -6.22 -3.38
CA ASN A 84 -0.30 -6.06 -2.13
C ASN A 84 0.70 -6.11 -0.99
N CYS A 85 0.68 -5.10 -0.13
CA CYS A 85 1.67 -4.96 0.95
C CYS A 85 1.38 -5.89 2.14
N GLY A 86 0.27 -6.58 2.17
CA GLY A 86 -0.14 -7.35 3.34
C GLY A 86 -0.74 -6.46 4.41
N SER A 87 -0.60 -6.85 5.65
CA SER A 87 -1.15 -6.08 6.76
C SER A 87 -0.16 -6.01 7.94
N VAL A 88 -0.03 -4.82 8.48
CA VAL A 88 0.76 -4.61 9.70
C VAL A 88 0.04 -5.18 10.92
N SER A 89 -1.27 -5.05 10.98
CA SER A 89 -2.05 -5.35 12.20
C SER A 89 -2.86 -6.64 12.13
N LEU A 90 -3.33 -7.03 10.94
CA LEU A 90 -4.25 -8.16 10.81
C LEU A 90 -3.97 -9.01 9.56
N PRO A 91 -2.80 -9.68 9.50
CA PRO A 91 -2.47 -10.51 8.35
C PRO A 91 -3.40 -11.72 8.24
N LYS A 92 -3.59 -12.19 7.00
CA LYS A 92 -4.43 -13.35 6.69
C LYS A 92 -3.63 -14.40 5.92
N GLU A 93 -4.20 -15.59 5.79
CA GLU A 93 -3.61 -16.75 5.10
C GLU A 93 -2.21 -17.11 5.60
N ASN A 94 -2.02 -17.06 6.92
CA ASN A 94 -0.75 -17.37 7.60
C ASN A 94 0.41 -16.46 7.18
N SER A 95 0.13 -15.29 6.62
CA SER A 95 1.16 -14.32 6.32
C SER A 95 1.63 -13.61 7.58
N PRO A 96 2.90 -13.16 7.64
CA PRO A 96 3.38 -12.40 8.79
C PRO A 96 2.80 -10.98 8.81
N HIS A 97 2.84 -10.32 9.96
CA HIS A 97 2.64 -8.88 10.04
C HIS A 97 3.71 -8.23 9.18
N SER A 98 3.30 -7.41 8.21
CA SER A 98 4.23 -7.01 7.16
C SER A 98 4.02 -5.59 6.66
N TYR A 99 5.07 -5.09 6.02
CA TYR A 99 5.06 -3.89 5.20
C TYR A 99 5.93 -4.12 3.97
N MET A 100 5.91 -3.20 3.04
CA MET A 100 6.64 -3.33 1.79
C MET A 100 7.50 -2.09 1.53
N LEU A 101 8.70 -2.32 0.98
CA LEU A 101 9.54 -1.27 0.43
C LEU A 101 9.55 -1.42 -1.09
N LEU A 102 9.30 -0.33 -1.79
CA LEU A 102 9.26 -0.30 -3.24
C LEU A 102 10.34 0.65 -3.77
N ASP A 103 11.32 0.08 -4.45
CA ASP A 103 12.41 0.83 -5.08
C ASP A 103 12.77 0.13 -6.39
N LYS A 104 13.98 -0.39 -6.54
CA LYS A 104 14.37 -1.22 -7.68
C LYS A 104 13.67 -2.55 -7.67
N ASP A 105 13.44 -3.07 -6.47
CA ASP A 105 12.65 -4.27 -6.21
C ASP A 105 11.49 -3.94 -5.30
N ALA A 106 10.48 -4.77 -5.30
CA ALA A 106 9.46 -4.78 -4.26
C ALA A 106 9.89 -5.82 -3.22
N VAL A 107 9.99 -5.41 -1.96
CA VAL A 107 10.48 -6.25 -0.86
C VAL A 107 9.47 -6.20 0.27
N TRP A 108 9.03 -7.37 0.74
CA TRP A 108 8.13 -7.48 1.89
C TRP A 108 8.95 -7.89 3.11
N LYS A 109 8.77 -7.15 4.19
CA LYS A 109 9.45 -7.40 5.46
C LYS A 109 8.44 -7.63 6.56
N ASP A 110 8.80 -8.51 7.50
CA ASP A 110 8.07 -8.63 8.75
C ASP A 110 8.44 -7.49 9.71
N LEU A 111 7.83 -7.43 10.89
CA LEU A 111 8.07 -6.34 11.84
C LEU A 111 9.45 -6.44 12.52
N ASP A 112 10.15 -7.56 12.37
CA ASP A 112 11.53 -7.72 12.84
C ASP A 112 12.55 -7.30 11.79
N GLY A 113 12.09 -6.88 10.60
CA GLY A 113 12.94 -6.43 9.52
C GLY A 113 13.43 -7.54 8.58
N ASN A 114 12.92 -8.76 8.73
CA ASN A 114 13.29 -9.88 7.89
C ASN A 114 12.53 -9.86 6.57
N ILE A 115 13.25 -10.03 5.45
CA ILE A 115 12.64 -10.12 4.13
C ILE A 115 12.08 -11.53 3.94
N PHE A 116 10.79 -11.64 3.60
CA PHE A 116 10.16 -12.92 3.33
C PHE A 116 9.61 -13.06 1.92
N LEU A 117 9.53 -11.98 1.16
CA LEU A 117 9.08 -11.98 -0.23
C LEU A 117 9.78 -10.87 -0.99
N ARG A 118 10.18 -11.16 -2.22
CA ARG A 118 10.85 -10.19 -3.11
C ARG A 118 10.34 -10.36 -4.52
N TYR A 119 10.10 -9.26 -5.20
CA TYR A 119 9.77 -9.24 -6.62
C TYR A 119 10.67 -8.23 -7.33
N THR A 120 11.41 -8.66 -8.34
CA THR A 120 12.30 -7.79 -9.12
C THR A 120 11.49 -7.04 -10.18
N LEU A 121 11.60 -5.74 -10.18
CA LEU A 121 10.89 -4.87 -11.12
C LEU A 121 11.61 -4.72 -12.46
#